data_ec8ece7f39b683f07a76ba118186fe3f
#
_entry.id   ec8ece7f39b683f07a76ba118186fe3f
#
_cell.length_a   1.000
_cell.length_b   1.000
_cell.length_c   1.000
_cell.angle_alpha   90.00
_cell.angle_beta   90.00
_cell.angle_gamma   90.00
#
_symmetry.space_group_name_H-M   'P 1'
#
loop_
_entity.id
_entity.type
_entity.pdbx_description
1 polymer ?
#
loop_
_entity_poly.entity_id
_entity_poly.type
_entity_poly.pdbx_seq_one_letter_code
_entity_poly.pdbx_strand_id
1 'polypeptide(L)'
;MYKGKKIGVVVPAYNEEKLIGRVIETMPDFVDRIYVVDDCSRDGTSERVCSYLDRPSLNGRLELICHTTNRGVGGAIVTGYRKAAEEGMDVVAVMAGDAQMDPADLERVVEPVVRNKADYVKGNRLFTGEAWQLIPRHRYLGNAFLSLLTKIASGYWHVADSQAGYTAISSEAIRLLPLEKLYPRYGYPNHLLVMLNVFGLRVRDVPVRPVYNIGETSDIRLWKVIPKMSWLLFKCFLWRLKEKYIIRDFHPLVFFYGLAFSLLAISVPLFVRLVYFWVVTGNIPKINTLALMLSMIMGFQSSFFAMWFDMEYNKGLK
;
A
#
# COMPACT_ATOMS: atom_id res chain seq x y z
N MET A 1 7.84 -26.32 -2.35
CA MET A 1 9.01 -25.43 -2.00
C MET A 1 9.57 -24.79 -3.28
N TYR A 2 9.82 -23.50 -3.27
CA TYR A 2 10.40 -22.78 -4.40
C TYR A 2 11.85 -22.34 -4.06
N LYS A 3 12.82 -22.85 -4.80
CA LYS A 3 14.27 -22.60 -4.57
C LYS A 3 14.72 -22.80 -3.10
N GLY A 4 14.21 -23.84 -2.45
CA GLY A 4 14.55 -24.18 -1.07
C GLY A 4 13.80 -23.36 0.01
N LYS A 5 12.85 -22.51 -0.38
CA LYS A 5 12.01 -21.71 0.51
C LYS A 5 10.57 -22.20 0.51
N LYS A 6 9.92 -22.18 1.66
CA LYS A 6 8.49 -22.47 1.81
C LYS A 6 7.67 -21.24 1.47
N ILE A 7 6.73 -21.39 0.53
CA ILE A 7 5.88 -20.32 0.02
C ILE A 7 4.44 -20.49 0.51
N GLY A 8 3.95 -19.52 1.27
CA GLY A 8 2.53 -19.41 1.62
C GLY A 8 1.83 -18.37 0.74
N VAL A 9 0.55 -18.59 0.44
CA VAL A 9 -0.30 -17.59 -0.22
C VAL A 9 -1.51 -17.31 0.65
N VAL A 10 -1.71 -16.04 1.00
CA VAL A 10 -2.90 -15.56 1.71
C VAL A 10 -3.91 -15.07 0.68
N VAL A 11 -5.12 -15.61 0.75
CA VAL A 11 -6.24 -15.26 -0.12
C VAL A 11 -7.34 -14.63 0.73
N PRO A 12 -7.34 -13.28 0.91
CA PRO A 12 -8.46 -12.61 1.55
C PRO A 12 -9.70 -12.72 0.67
N ALA A 13 -10.81 -13.16 1.24
CA ALA A 13 -12.08 -13.33 0.54
C ALA A 13 -13.23 -12.67 1.31
N TYR A 14 -14.13 -12.01 0.59
CA TYR A 14 -15.38 -11.46 1.12
C TYR A 14 -16.44 -11.40 0.02
N ASN A 15 -17.43 -12.28 0.06
CA ASN A 15 -18.47 -12.44 -0.96
C ASN A 15 -17.87 -12.77 -2.36
N GLU A 16 -17.02 -13.79 -2.42
CA GLU A 16 -16.29 -14.21 -3.62
C GLU A 16 -16.68 -15.64 -4.08
N GLU A 17 -17.89 -16.10 -3.76
CA GLU A 17 -18.39 -17.45 -4.09
C GLU A 17 -18.13 -17.84 -5.55
N LYS A 18 -18.29 -16.88 -6.49
CA LYS A 18 -18.16 -17.13 -7.94
C LYS A 18 -16.72 -17.30 -8.40
N LEU A 19 -15.77 -16.63 -7.76
CA LEU A 19 -14.40 -16.48 -8.24
C LEU A 19 -13.37 -17.23 -7.39
N ILE A 20 -13.66 -17.48 -6.11
CA ILE A 20 -12.71 -18.09 -5.17
C ILE A 20 -12.26 -19.49 -5.64
N GLY A 21 -13.16 -20.28 -6.25
CA GLY A 21 -12.82 -21.59 -6.79
C GLY A 21 -11.73 -21.51 -7.87
N ARG A 22 -11.82 -20.51 -8.76
CA ARG A 22 -10.82 -20.28 -9.80
C ARG A 22 -9.45 -19.96 -9.19
N VAL A 23 -9.40 -19.10 -8.15
CA VAL A 23 -8.14 -18.75 -7.46
C VAL A 23 -7.48 -20.00 -6.87
N ILE A 24 -8.27 -20.89 -6.25
CA ILE A 24 -7.75 -22.13 -5.65
C ILE A 24 -7.25 -23.09 -6.73
N GLU A 25 -8.01 -23.28 -7.81
CA GLU A 25 -7.68 -24.24 -8.89
C GLU A 25 -6.46 -23.81 -9.72
N THR A 26 -6.23 -22.51 -9.87
CA THR A 26 -5.12 -21.99 -10.66
C THR A 26 -3.86 -21.70 -9.83
N MET A 27 -3.87 -22.05 -8.53
CA MET A 27 -2.72 -21.83 -7.66
C MET A 27 -1.52 -22.66 -8.12
N PRO A 28 -0.35 -22.05 -8.36
CA PRO A 28 0.84 -22.77 -8.83
C PRO A 28 1.31 -23.87 -7.87
N ASP A 29 1.87 -24.95 -8.43
CA ASP A 29 2.32 -26.13 -7.67
C ASP A 29 3.48 -25.85 -6.71
N PHE A 30 4.26 -24.81 -6.94
CA PHE A 30 5.37 -24.43 -6.05
C PHE A 30 4.91 -23.80 -4.73
N VAL A 31 3.63 -23.44 -4.60
CA VAL A 31 3.03 -22.93 -3.37
C VAL A 31 2.85 -24.07 -2.39
N ASP A 32 3.40 -23.97 -1.19
CA ASP A 32 3.33 -25.02 -0.17
C ASP A 32 2.04 -24.94 0.65
N ARG A 33 1.50 -23.73 0.90
CA ARG A 33 0.27 -23.54 1.69
C ARG A 33 -0.58 -22.39 1.13
N ILE A 34 -1.88 -22.56 1.14
CA ILE A 34 -2.90 -21.59 0.70
C ILE A 34 -3.81 -21.31 1.90
N TYR A 35 -3.79 -20.07 2.38
CA TYR A 35 -4.61 -19.62 3.50
C TYR A 35 -5.74 -18.76 2.96
N VAL A 36 -6.92 -19.33 2.79
CA VAL A 36 -8.11 -18.56 2.47
C VAL A 36 -8.67 -17.97 3.75
N VAL A 37 -8.71 -16.64 3.85
CA VAL A 37 -9.26 -15.94 5.00
C VAL A 37 -10.59 -15.33 4.58
N ASP A 38 -11.68 -15.99 4.98
CA ASP A 38 -13.04 -15.49 4.78
C ASP A 38 -13.38 -14.42 5.83
N ASP A 39 -13.55 -13.19 5.38
CA ASP A 39 -13.80 -12.02 6.23
C ASP A 39 -15.30 -11.85 6.56
N CYS A 40 -15.94 -12.92 7.01
CA CYS A 40 -17.36 -12.98 7.35
C CYS A 40 -18.26 -12.74 6.13
N SER A 41 -18.08 -13.55 5.07
CA SER A 41 -18.93 -13.53 3.88
C SER A 41 -20.39 -13.85 4.21
N ARG A 42 -21.29 -13.37 3.36
CA ARG A 42 -22.73 -13.57 3.48
C ARG A 42 -23.31 -14.45 2.36
N ASP A 43 -22.46 -14.84 1.43
CA ASP A 43 -22.75 -15.74 0.31
C ASP A 43 -22.13 -17.13 0.57
N GLY A 44 -22.15 -18.01 -0.42
CA GLY A 44 -21.57 -19.35 -0.36
C GLY A 44 -20.05 -19.43 -0.46
N THR A 45 -19.30 -18.34 -0.15
CA THR A 45 -17.82 -18.33 -0.25
C THR A 45 -17.16 -19.41 0.61
N SER A 46 -17.52 -19.49 1.91
CA SER A 46 -16.95 -20.49 2.82
C SER A 46 -17.28 -21.92 2.40
N GLU A 47 -18.54 -22.20 2.03
CA GLU A 47 -19.01 -23.50 1.55
C GLU A 47 -18.27 -23.91 0.28
N ARG A 48 -18.06 -22.93 -0.61
CA ARG A 48 -17.30 -23.16 -1.84
C ARG A 48 -15.85 -23.55 -1.53
N VAL A 49 -15.17 -22.88 -0.61
CA VAL A 49 -13.81 -23.23 -0.18
C VAL A 49 -13.78 -24.61 0.50
N CYS A 50 -14.74 -24.91 1.38
CA CYS A 50 -14.86 -26.22 2.04
C CYS A 50 -14.92 -27.35 1.03
N SER A 51 -15.60 -27.18 -0.11
CA SER A 51 -15.67 -28.22 -1.16
C SER A 51 -14.33 -28.57 -1.82
N TYR A 52 -13.28 -27.77 -1.57
CA TYR A 52 -11.92 -28.01 -2.06
C TYR A 52 -10.99 -28.65 -1.03
N LEU A 53 -11.33 -28.64 0.27
CA LEU A 53 -10.45 -29.13 1.33
C LEU A 53 -10.11 -30.62 1.17
N ASP A 54 -11.08 -31.42 0.73
CA ASP A 54 -10.94 -32.88 0.57
C ASP A 54 -10.40 -33.29 -0.80
N ARG A 55 -10.06 -32.34 -1.68
CA ARG A 55 -9.53 -32.70 -3.01
C ARG A 55 -8.11 -33.24 -2.91
N PRO A 56 -7.81 -34.43 -3.48
CA PRO A 56 -6.46 -35.02 -3.42
C PRO A 56 -5.36 -34.14 -3.98
N SER A 57 -5.67 -33.31 -5.00
CA SER A 57 -4.71 -32.37 -5.61
C SER A 57 -4.26 -31.23 -4.68
N LEU A 58 -5.06 -30.95 -3.65
CA LEU A 58 -4.77 -29.90 -2.66
C LEU A 58 -4.34 -30.47 -1.30
N ASN A 59 -4.17 -31.76 -1.18
CA ASN A 59 -3.89 -32.56 0.01
C ASN A 59 -3.10 -31.80 1.11
N GLY A 60 -3.80 -31.22 2.08
CA GLY A 60 -3.24 -30.46 3.18
C GLY A 60 -2.63 -29.10 2.83
N ARG A 61 -2.66 -28.65 1.54
CA ARG A 61 -2.15 -27.34 1.11
C ARG A 61 -3.13 -26.21 1.38
N LEU A 62 -4.43 -26.49 1.40
CA LEU A 62 -5.48 -25.49 1.57
C LEU A 62 -5.97 -25.45 3.02
N GLU A 63 -6.09 -24.25 3.56
CA GLU A 63 -6.68 -24.01 4.87
C GLU A 63 -7.68 -22.84 4.78
N LEU A 64 -8.84 -23.02 5.39
CA LEU A 64 -9.87 -21.98 5.50
C LEU A 64 -9.88 -21.41 6.92
N ILE A 65 -9.80 -20.08 7.03
CA ILE A 65 -9.89 -19.34 8.28
C ILE A 65 -11.08 -18.40 8.18
N CYS A 66 -12.11 -18.60 9.02
CA CYS A 66 -13.30 -17.75 9.01
C CYS A 66 -13.27 -16.72 10.13
N HIS A 67 -13.50 -15.45 9.80
CA HIS A 67 -13.73 -14.40 10.77
C HIS A 67 -15.20 -14.40 11.25
N THR A 68 -15.41 -14.18 12.52
CA THR A 68 -16.75 -14.03 13.11
C THR A 68 -17.37 -12.64 12.83
N THR A 69 -16.54 -11.67 12.50
CA THR A 69 -16.94 -10.29 12.15
C THR A 69 -16.06 -9.78 11.01
N ASN A 70 -16.62 -8.96 10.12
CA ASN A 70 -15.85 -8.36 9.02
C ASN A 70 -14.79 -7.39 9.56
N ARG A 71 -13.53 -7.75 9.43
CA ARG A 71 -12.34 -6.97 9.84
C ARG A 71 -11.75 -6.14 8.71
N GLY A 72 -12.25 -6.31 7.49
CA GLY A 72 -11.71 -5.69 6.28
C GLY A 72 -10.50 -6.44 5.71
N VAL A 73 -10.19 -6.17 4.45
CA VAL A 73 -9.14 -6.87 3.69
C VAL A 73 -7.76 -6.84 4.38
N GLY A 74 -7.39 -5.72 5.01
CA GLY A 74 -6.15 -5.63 5.78
C GLY A 74 -6.16 -6.54 7.02
N GLY A 75 -7.32 -6.64 7.70
CA GLY A 75 -7.49 -7.56 8.83
C GLY A 75 -7.38 -9.03 8.41
N ALA A 76 -7.96 -9.39 7.27
CA ALA A 76 -7.85 -10.74 6.71
C ALA A 76 -6.39 -11.09 6.35
N ILE A 77 -5.68 -10.16 5.72
CA ILE A 77 -4.26 -10.34 5.37
C ILE A 77 -3.39 -10.51 6.63
N VAL A 78 -3.61 -9.70 7.67
CA VAL A 78 -2.88 -9.85 8.95
C VAL A 78 -3.10 -11.22 9.57
N THR A 79 -4.34 -11.72 9.55
CA THR A 79 -4.66 -13.07 10.03
C THR A 79 -3.88 -14.13 9.25
N GLY A 80 -3.90 -14.05 7.92
CA GLY A 80 -3.15 -14.97 7.06
C GLY A 80 -1.64 -14.88 7.24
N TYR A 81 -1.08 -13.67 7.37
CA TYR A 81 0.35 -13.46 7.64
C TYR A 81 0.81 -14.11 8.96
N ARG A 82 0.03 -13.93 10.03
CA ARG A 82 0.33 -14.53 11.33
C ARG A 82 0.30 -16.06 11.24
N LYS A 83 -0.75 -16.61 10.65
CA LYS A 83 -0.89 -18.06 10.46
C LYS A 83 0.27 -18.63 9.64
N ALA A 84 0.62 -18.00 8.51
CA ALA A 84 1.75 -18.43 7.68
C ALA A 84 3.10 -18.37 8.43
N ALA A 85 3.32 -17.33 9.24
CA ALA A 85 4.52 -17.19 10.06
C ALA A 85 4.60 -18.25 11.17
N GLU A 86 3.47 -18.58 11.80
CA GLU A 86 3.35 -19.65 12.80
C GLU A 86 3.66 -21.04 12.21
N GLU A 87 3.24 -21.29 10.96
CA GLU A 87 3.52 -22.54 10.24
C GLU A 87 4.92 -22.56 9.58
N GLY A 88 5.71 -21.52 9.78
CA GLY A 88 7.09 -21.48 9.33
C GLY A 88 7.26 -21.31 7.83
N MET A 89 6.35 -20.55 7.17
CA MET A 89 6.54 -20.12 5.79
C MET A 89 7.67 -19.09 5.73
N ASP A 90 8.55 -19.21 4.74
CA ASP A 90 9.66 -18.27 4.53
C ASP A 90 9.21 -17.00 3.83
N VAL A 91 8.32 -17.14 2.84
CA VAL A 91 7.76 -16.05 2.04
C VAL A 91 6.25 -16.20 1.97
N VAL A 92 5.54 -15.10 2.14
CA VAL A 92 4.07 -15.08 2.08
C VAL A 92 3.62 -14.09 1.01
N ALA A 93 2.92 -14.58 -0.01
CA ALA A 93 2.29 -13.75 -1.01
C ALA A 93 0.82 -13.49 -0.69
N VAL A 94 0.26 -12.44 -1.27
CA VAL A 94 -1.17 -12.11 -1.22
C VAL A 94 -1.74 -12.19 -2.62
N MET A 95 -2.80 -13.00 -2.80
CA MET A 95 -3.64 -13.04 -3.99
C MET A 95 -5.10 -12.86 -3.56
N ALA A 96 -5.79 -11.86 -4.11
CA ALA A 96 -7.19 -11.62 -3.76
C ALA A 96 -8.12 -12.72 -4.28
N GLY A 97 -9.22 -12.97 -3.56
CA GLY A 97 -10.22 -13.97 -3.91
C GLY A 97 -11.04 -13.64 -5.17
N ASP A 98 -10.92 -12.42 -5.70
CA ASP A 98 -11.60 -11.89 -6.89
C ASP A 98 -10.98 -12.34 -8.23
N ALA A 99 -9.95 -13.18 -8.21
CA ALA A 99 -9.21 -13.70 -9.38
C ALA A 99 -8.62 -12.63 -10.32
N GLN A 100 -8.48 -11.36 -9.88
CA GLN A 100 -7.88 -10.28 -10.69
C GLN A 100 -6.34 -10.34 -10.76
N MET A 101 -5.72 -11.27 -10.05
CA MET A 101 -4.27 -11.46 -10.00
C MET A 101 -3.90 -12.70 -10.81
N ASP A 102 -3.06 -12.51 -11.85
CA ASP A 102 -2.64 -13.62 -12.71
C ASP A 102 -1.71 -14.56 -11.92
N PRO A 103 -2.08 -15.85 -11.74
CA PRO A 103 -1.22 -16.82 -11.07
C PRO A 103 0.14 -17.02 -11.74
N ALA A 104 0.24 -16.81 -13.06
CA ALA A 104 1.50 -16.90 -13.80
C ALA A 104 2.54 -15.83 -13.36
N ASP A 105 2.10 -14.72 -12.79
CA ASP A 105 2.98 -13.68 -12.26
C ASP A 105 3.45 -13.96 -10.82
N LEU A 106 2.88 -14.96 -10.13
CA LEU A 106 3.22 -15.25 -8.71
C LEU A 106 4.72 -15.54 -8.54
N GLU A 107 5.32 -16.30 -9.44
CA GLU A 107 6.76 -16.58 -9.40
C GLU A 107 7.57 -15.30 -9.42
N ARG A 108 7.23 -14.34 -10.31
CA ARG A 108 7.89 -13.05 -10.42
C ARG A 108 7.74 -12.20 -9.16
N VAL A 109 6.59 -12.31 -8.48
CA VAL A 109 6.31 -11.57 -7.24
C VAL A 109 7.08 -12.13 -6.05
N VAL A 110 7.22 -13.46 -5.93
CA VAL A 110 7.92 -14.08 -4.79
C VAL A 110 9.45 -14.13 -4.97
N GLU A 111 9.94 -14.21 -6.20
CA GLU A 111 11.36 -14.43 -6.49
C GLU A 111 12.32 -13.42 -5.85
N PRO A 112 12.09 -12.10 -5.85
CA PRO A 112 13.01 -11.16 -5.22
C PRO A 112 13.11 -11.35 -3.71
N VAL A 113 12.02 -11.78 -3.04
CA VAL A 113 12.03 -12.10 -1.61
C VAL A 113 12.79 -13.42 -1.36
N VAL A 114 12.51 -14.45 -2.15
CA VAL A 114 13.20 -15.75 -2.06
C VAL A 114 14.72 -15.58 -2.22
N ARG A 115 15.15 -14.70 -3.13
CA ARG A 115 16.57 -14.39 -3.37
C ARG A 115 17.17 -13.36 -2.38
N ASN A 116 16.43 -12.96 -1.36
CA ASN A 116 16.85 -11.93 -0.38
C ASN A 116 17.27 -10.59 -1.02
N LYS A 117 16.66 -10.24 -2.16
CA LYS A 117 16.86 -8.95 -2.85
C LYS A 117 15.87 -7.88 -2.38
N ALA A 118 14.79 -8.28 -1.73
CA ALA A 118 13.78 -7.42 -1.13
C ALA A 118 13.14 -8.12 0.06
N ASP A 119 12.65 -7.35 1.01
CA ASP A 119 11.89 -7.85 2.17
C ASP A 119 10.38 -7.81 1.87
N TYR A 120 9.98 -6.95 0.93
CA TYR A 120 8.63 -6.84 0.41
C TYR A 120 8.64 -6.55 -1.09
N VAL A 121 7.76 -7.22 -1.81
CA VAL A 121 7.57 -7.02 -3.25
C VAL A 121 6.15 -6.58 -3.53
N LYS A 122 6.00 -5.65 -4.45
CA LYS A 122 4.73 -5.12 -4.89
C LYS A 122 4.55 -5.30 -6.39
N GLY A 123 3.42 -5.87 -6.78
CA GLY A 123 3.03 -5.94 -8.19
C GLY A 123 2.73 -4.54 -8.74
N ASN A 124 3.26 -4.24 -9.90
CA ASN A 124 3.05 -2.97 -10.59
C ASN A 124 2.29 -3.20 -11.90
N ARG A 125 1.01 -2.83 -11.91
CA ARG A 125 0.11 -2.96 -13.07
C ARG A 125 0.32 -1.86 -14.11
N LEU A 126 1.01 -0.78 -13.75
CA LEU A 126 1.20 0.40 -14.59
C LEU A 126 2.40 0.27 -15.52
N PHE A 127 3.24 -0.75 -15.31
CA PHE A 127 4.52 -0.89 -16.00
C PHE A 127 4.40 -1.05 -17.52
N THR A 128 3.40 -1.80 -17.98
CA THR A 128 3.21 -2.11 -19.43
C THR A 128 2.59 -0.96 -20.23
N GLY A 129 2.08 0.08 -19.57
CA GLY A 129 1.35 1.17 -20.23
C GLY A 129 -0.09 0.80 -20.64
N GLU A 130 -0.44 -0.47 -20.72
CA GLU A 130 -1.79 -0.94 -21.05
C GLU A 130 -2.84 -0.47 -20.02
N ALA A 131 -2.42 -0.24 -18.78
CA ALA A 131 -3.27 0.28 -17.72
C ALA A 131 -3.98 1.60 -18.10
N TRP A 132 -3.33 2.45 -18.93
CA TRP A 132 -3.95 3.69 -19.43
C TRP A 132 -5.16 3.44 -20.33
N GLN A 133 -5.15 2.34 -21.08
CA GLN A 133 -6.25 1.96 -21.98
C GLN A 133 -7.34 1.16 -21.25
N LEU A 134 -6.95 0.34 -20.25
CA LEU A 134 -7.85 -0.57 -19.54
C LEU A 134 -8.56 0.09 -18.35
N ILE A 135 -7.93 1.09 -17.69
CA ILE A 135 -8.50 1.74 -16.51
C ILE A 135 -9.23 3.03 -16.92
N PRO A 136 -10.47 3.27 -16.46
CA PRO A 136 -11.18 4.54 -16.70
C PRO A 136 -10.34 5.74 -16.24
N ARG A 137 -10.25 6.79 -17.06
CA ARG A 137 -9.34 7.95 -16.86
C ARG A 137 -9.46 8.59 -15.46
N HIS A 138 -10.68 8.75 -14.96
CA HIS A 138 -10.92 9.33 -13.62
C HIS A 138 -10.36 8.43 -12.50
N ARG A 139 -10.41 7.10 -12.65
CA ARG A 139 -9.81 6.15 -11.70
C ARG A 139 -8.29 6.16 -11.79
N TYR A 140 -7.75 6.26 -13.01
CA TYR A 140 -6.31 6.37 -13.24
C TYR A 140 -5.74 7.61 -12.57
N LEU A 141 -6.34 8.80 -12.78
CA LEU A 141 -5.90 10.06 -12.15
C LEU A 141 -6.01 10.01 -10.63
N GLY A 142 -7.11 9.45 -10.10
CA GLY A 142 -7.27 9.25 -8.65
C GLY A 142 -6.20 8.34 -8.05
N ASN A 143 -5.89 7.24 -8.73
CA ASN A 143 -4.82 6.32 -8.31
C ASN A 143 -3.42 6.96 -8.42
N ALA A 144 -3.16 7.74 -9.47
CA ALA A 144 -1.90 8.46 -9.64
C ALA A 144 -1.69 9.50 -8.53
N PHE A 145 -2.73 10.25 -8.17
CA PHE A 145 -2.68 11.19 -7.06
C PHE A 145 -2.41 10.49 -5.72
N LEU A 146 -3.14 9.42 -5.42
CA LEU A 146 -2.92 8.63 -4.19
C LEU A 146 -1.53 7.98 -4.19
N SER A 147 -1.02 7.56 -5.34
CA SER A 147 0.35 7.02 -5.46
C SER A 147 1.40 8.08 -5.16
N LEU A 148 1.22 9.32 -5.65
CA LEU A 148 2.10 10.43 -5.31
C LEU A 148 2.10 10.73 -3.80
N LEU A 149 0.92 10.83 -3.19
CA LEU A 149 0.80 11.02 -1.74
C LEU A 149 1.44 9.87 -0.96
N THR A 150 1.31 8.64 -1.45
CA THR A 150 1.93 7.48 -0.83
C THR A 150 3.45 7.51 -0.94
N LYS A 151 4.02 7.93 -2.07
CA LYS A 151 5.46 8.14 -2.23
C LYS A 151 5.98 9.12 -1.18
N ILE A 152 5.33 10.27 -1.02
CA ILE A 152 5.66 11.28 -0.02
C ILE A 152 5.54 10.70 1.40
N ALA A 153 4.42 10.03 1.69
CA ALA A 153 4.16 9.50 3.02
C ALA A 153 5.07 8.33 3.39
N SER A 154 5.38 7.45 2.45
CA SER A 154 6.17 6.24 2.70
C SER A 154 7.68 6.42 2.50
N GLY A 155 8.12 7.39 1.68
CA GLY A 155 9.52 7.55 1.30
C GLY A 155 10.02 6.55 0.25
N TYR A 156 9.17 5.66 -0.26
CA TYR A 156 9.50 4.75 -1.37
C TYR A 156 9.15 5.40 -2.72
N TRP A 157 10.00 6.29 -3.19
CA TRP A 157 9.78 7.06 -4.42
C TRP A 157 9.79 6.22 -5.70
N HIS A 158 10.40 5.05 -5.65
CA HIS A 158 10.47 4.11 -6.77
C HIS A 158 9.21 3.23 -6.91
N VAL A 159 8.35 3.12 -5.89
CA VAL A 159 7.11 2.34 -5.96
C VAL A 159 6.10 3.09 -6.82
N ALA A 160 5.72 2.52 -7.96
CA ALA A 160 4.83 3.19 -8.92
C ALA A 160 3.35 2.94 -8.61
N ASP A 161 2.93 1.68 -8.40
CA ASP A 161 1.55 1.30 -8.11
C ASP A 161 1.35 1.01 -6.61
N SER A 162 1.09 2.06 -5.84
CA SER A 162 0.85 1.91 -4.40
C SER A 162 -0.46 1.19 -4.05
N GLN A 163 -1.38 1.07 -5.01
CA GLN A 163 -2.72 0.51 -4.78
C GLN A 163 -2.81 -0.99 -5.10
N ALA A 164 -1.81 -1.57 -5.76
CA ALA A 164 -1.82 -3.00 -6.08
C ALA A 164 -1.81 -3.85 -4.80
N GLY A 165 -2.70 -4.84 -4.74
CA GLY A 165 -2.78 -5.81 -3.66
C GLY A 165 -1.92 -7.06 -3.87
N TYR A 166 -1.43 -7.30 -5.09
CA TYR A 166 -0.56 -8.44 -5.40
C TYR A 166 0.84 -8.19 -4.85
N THR A 167 1.21 -8.90 -3.81
CA THR A 167 2.42 -8.61 -3.03
C THR A 167 3.04 -9.88 -2.49
N ALA A 168 4.32 -9.81 -2.11
CA ALA A 168 4.99 -10.84 -1.32
C ALA A 168 5.83 -10.19 -0.20
N ILE A 169 5.92 -10.84 0.93
CA ILE A 169 6.63 -10.39 2.11
C ILE A 169 7.46 -11.53 2.72
N SER A 170 8.62 -11.22 3.28
CA SER A 170 9.41 -12.20 4.01
C SER A 170 8.82 -12.47 5.40
N SER A 171 9.00 -13.69 5.91
CA SER A 171 8.59 -14.04 7.28
C SER A 171 9.30 -13.18 8.33
N GLU A 172 10.53 -12.77 8.06
CA GLU A 172 11.29 -11.86 8.93
C GLU A 172 10.62 -10.50 9.03
N ALA A 173 10.19 -9.94 7.90
CA ALA A 173 9.45 -8.68 7.87
C ALA A 173 8.09 -8.81 8.61
N ILE A 174 7.36 -9.93 8.44
CA ILE A 174 6.11 -10.18 9.16
C ILE A 174 6.32 -10.13 10.68
N ARG A 175 7.40 -10.74 11.18
CA ARG A 175 7.71 -10.78 12.63
C ARG A 175 8.17 -9.43 13.18
N LEU A 176 8.81 -8.61 12.34
CA LEU A 176 9.34 -7.30 12.74
C LEU A 176 8.25 -6.22 12.82
N LEU A 177 7.22 -6.34 11.99
CA LEU A 177 6.20 -5.31 11.85
C LEU A 177 5.10 -5.43 12.93
N PRO A 178 4.64 -4.32 13.54
CA PRO A 178 3.50 -4.29 14.44
C PRO A 178 2.18 -4.39 13.66
N LEU A 179 1.89 -5.57 13.08
CA LEU A 179 0.78 -5.78 12.16
C LEU A 179 -0.61 -5.53 12.78
N GLU A 180 -0.72 -5.57 14.11
CA GLU A 180 -1.94 -5.21 14.84
C GLU A 180 -2.35 -3.75 14.64
N LYS A 181 -1.39 -2.88 14.29
CA LYS A 181 -1.63 -1.45 13.99
C LYS A 181 -1.94 -1.19 12.52
N LEU A 182 -1.89 -2.22 11.67
CA LEU A 182 -2.14 -2.05 10.25
C LEU A 182 -3.58 -1.57 10.02
N TYR A 183 -3.73 -0.60 9.10
CA TYR A 183 -5.05 -0.11 8.72
C TYR A 183 -5.89 -1.25 8.12
N PRO A 184 -7.10 -1.55 8.64
CA PRO A 184 -7.78 -2.81 8.33
C PRO A 184 -8.50 -2.84 6.98
N ARG A 185 -8.75 -1.70 6.33
CA ARG A 185 -9.52 -1.59 5.09
C ARG A 185 -8.63 -1.26 3.89
N TYR A 186 -9.20 -0.78 2.78
CA TYR A 186 -8.52 -0.51 1.50
C TYR A 186 -7.23 0.34 1.58
N GLY A 187 -7.02 1.09 2.66
CA GLY A 187 -5.78 1.84 2.89
C GLY A 187 -4.58 1.02 3.39
N TYR A 188 -4.76 -0.29 3.63
CA TYR A 188 -3.69 -1.13 4.17
C TYR A 188 -2.40 -1.14 3.32
N PRO A 189 -2.44 -1.17 1.97
CA PRO A 189 -1.21 -1.24 1.19
C PRO A 189 -0.34 0.01 1.38
N ASN A 190 -1.00 1.17 1.47
CA ASN A 190 -0.33 2.45 1.67
C ASN A 190 0.26 2.55 3.08
N HIS A 191 -0.52 2.16 4.11
CA HIS A 191 -0.05 2.15 5.49
C HIS A 191 1.09 1.15 5.67
N LEU A 192 1.00 -0.04 5.08
CA LEU A 192 2.06 -1.06 5.13
C LEU A 192 3.37 -0.53 4.54
N LEU A 193 3.34 0.19 3.41
CA LEU A 193 4.53 0.83 2.86
C LEU A 193 5.17 1.82 3.83
N VAL A 194 4.38 2.61 4.55
CA VAL A 194 4.92 3.52 5.58
C VAL A 194 5.57 2.74 6.72
N MET A 195 4.91 1.67 7.19
CA MET A 195 5.47 0.81 8.24
C MET A 195 6.78 0.15 7.79
N LEU A 196 6.82 -0.42 6.59
CA LEU A 196 8.05 -1.01 6.02
C LEU A 196 9.21 -0.01 6.01
N ASN A 197 8.96 1.25 5.62
CA ASN A 197 9.99 2.28 5.60
C ASN A 197 10.50 2.67 7.00
N VAL A 198 9.60 2.77 7.99
CA VAL A 198 9.97 3.05 9.38
C VAL A 198 10.89 1.97 9.93
N PHE A 199 10.69 0.72 9.52
CA PHE A 199 11.53 -0.43 9.92
C PHE A 199 12.72 -0.69 9.00
N GLY A 200 12.96 0.18 8.00
CA GLY A 200 14.13 0.10 7.13
C GLY A 200 14.13 -1.09 6.17
N LEU A 201 12.96 -1.64 5.83
CA LEU A 201 12.81 -2.82 4.99
C LEU A 201 12.91 -2.46 3.50
N ARG A 202 13.53 -3.34 2.71
CA ARG A 202 13.70 -3.15 1.26
C ARG A 202 12.42 -3.50 0.51
N VAL A 203 11.99 -2.60 -0.39
CA VAL A 203 10.77 -2.78 -1.20
C VAL A 203 11.11 -2.75 -2.67
N ARG A 204 10.55 -3.68 -3.46
CA ARG A 204 10.69 -3.71 -4.93
C ARG A 204 9.34 -3.76 -5.62
N ASP A 205 9.27 -3.05 -6.76
CA ASP A 205 8.19 -3.20 -7.73
C ASP A 205 8.57 -4.27 -8.75
N VAL A 206 7.59 -5.11 -9.12
CA VAL A 206 7.70 -6.05 -10.24
C VAL A 206 6.50 -5.90 -11.18
N PRO A 207 6.69 -5.97 -12.50
CA PRO A 207 5.57 -5.89 -13.44
C PRO A 207 4.65 -7.09 -13.28
N VAL A 208 3.35 -6.82 -13.19
CA VAL A 208 2.29 -7.85 -13.16
C VAL A 208 1.18 -7.50 -14.15
N ARG A 209 0.52 -8.51 -14.69
CA ARG A 209 -0.61 -8.35 -15.59
C ARG A 209 -1.92 -8.26 -14.81
N PRO A 210 -2.67 -7.16 -14.93
CA PRO A 210 -3.99 -7.10 -14.33
C PRO A 210 -4.99 -7.91 -15.16
N VAL A 211 -5.83 -8.70 -14.49
CA VAL A 211 -6.94 -9.40 -15.11
C VAL A 211 -8.21 -8.62 -14.82
N TYR A 212 -8.95 -8.24 -15.88
CA TYR A 212 -10.20 -7.51 -15.80
C TYR A 212 -11.33 -8.23 -16.53
N ASN A 213 -12.58 -7.82 -16.29
CA ASN A 213 -13.78 -8.32 -16.98
C ASN A 213 -14.05 -9.82 -16.77
N ILE A 214 -13.78 -10.33 -15.56
CA ILE A 214 -14.02 -11.74 -15.20
C ILE A 214 -15.26 -11.91 -14.29
N GLY A 215 -16.07 -10.84 -14.13
CA GLY A 215 -17.27 -10.83 -13.30
C GLY A 215 -17.10 -10.15 -11.94
N GLU A 216 -15.99 -9.46 -11.75
CA GLU A 216 -15.72 -8.66 -10.55
C GLU A 216 -16.68 -7.47 -10.42
N THR A 217 -17.07 -7.15 -9.19
CA THR A 217 -17.87 -5.96 -8.86
C THR A 217 -17.06 -5.01 -7.99
N SER A 218 -17.00 -3.74 -8.35
CA SER A 218 -16.27 -2.74 -7.58
C SER A 218 -17.18 -1.62 -7.11
N ASP A 219 -17.46 -1.57 -5.81
CA ASP A 219 -18.29 -0.54 -5.15
C ASP A 219 -17.49 0.70 -4.69
N ILE A 220 -16.27 0.89 -5.18
CA ILE A 220 -15.38 1.95 -4.70
C ILE A 220 -15.83 3.32 -5.23
N ARG A 221 -16.37 4.17 -4.33
CA ARG A 221 -16.69 5.57 -4.63
C ARG A 221 -15.47 6.47 -4.35
N LEU A 222 -14.73 6.83 -5.41
CA LEU A 222 -13.49 7.60 -5.33
C LEU A 222 -13.61 8.89 -4.51
N TRP A 223 -14.66 9.66 -4.68
CA TRP A 223 -14.89 10.92 -3.95
C TRP A 223 -14.94 10.77 -2.42
N LYS A 224 -15.35 9.60 -1.93
CA LYS A 224 -15.35 9.28 -0.49
C LYS A 224 -14.02 8.70 -0.03
N VAL A 225 -13.32 8.01 -0.91
CA VAL A 225 -12.08 7.31 -0.60
C VAL A 225 -10.89 8.27 -0.58
N ILE A 226 -10.76 9.17 -1.57
CA ILE A 226 -9.61 10.08 -1.69
C ILE A 226 -9.40 10.95 -0.45
N PRO A 227 -10.39 11.69 0.10
CA PRO A 227 -10.16 12.49 1.29
C PRO A 227 -9.77 11.66 2.52
N LYS A 228 -10.42 10.50 2.69
CA LYS A 228 -10.13 9.59 3.80
C LYS A 228 -8.72 9.01 3.72
N MET A 229 -8.28 8.62 2.52
CA MET A 229 -6.94 8.12 2.28
C MET A 229 -5.88 9.22 2.43
N SER A 230 -6.13 10.42 1.91
CA SER A 230 -5.22 11.57 2.07
C SER A 230 -4.99 11.89 3.55
N TRP A 231 -6.05 11.87 4.36
CA TRP A 231 -5.94 12.06 5.81
C TRP A 231 -5.16 10.94 6.51
N LEU A 232 -5.40 9.68 6.12
CA LEU A 232 -4.62 8.54 6.62
C LEU A 232 -3.14 8.71 6.28
N LEU A 233 -2.82 9.01 5.02
CA LEU A 233 -1.45 9.19 4.55
C LEU A 233 -0.75 10.37 5.23
N PHE A 234 -1.47 11.47 5.49
CA PHE A 234 -0.94 12.59 6.25
C PHE A 234 -0.56 12.19 7.69
N LYS A 235 -1.43 11.44 8.38
CA LYS A 235 -1.10 10.89 9.72
C LYS A 235 0.09 9.94 9.68
N CYS A 236 0.14 9.06 8.68
CA CYS A 236 1.24 8.13 8.49
C CYS A 236 2.56 8.86 8.20
N PHE A 237 2.52 9.93 7.40
CA PHE A 237 3.67 10.78 7.12
C PHE A 237 4.22 11.41 8.41
N LEU A 238 3.37 12.03 9.24
CA LEU A 238 3.78 12.63 10.51
C LEU A 238 4.32 11.56 11.48
N TRP A 239 3.68 10.38 11.54
CA TRP A 239 4.17 9.26 12.33
C TRP A 239 5.56 8.81 11.86
N ARG A 240 5.78 8.67 10.54
CA ARG A 240 7.09 8.30 9.98
C ARG A 240 8.14 9.37 10.29
N LEU A 241 7.83 10.65 10.14
CA LEU A 241 8.76 11.72 10.50
C LEU A 241 9.20 11.63 11.96
N LYS A 242 8.24 11.42 12.86
CA LYS A 242 8.53 11.28 14.29
C LYS A 242 9.32 9.99 14.58
N GLU A 243 8.82 8.85 14.12
CA GLU A 243 9.37 7.54 14.49
C GLU A 243 10.74 7.29 13.87
N LYS A 244 10.88 7.56 12.56
CA LYS A 244 12.10 7.26 11.82
C LYS A 244 13.18 8.32 12.01
N TYR A 245 12.80 9.61 11.89
CA TYR A 245 13.74 10.73 11.79
C TYR A 245 13.90 11.58 13.06
N ILE A 246 13.22 11.24 14.14
CA ILE A 246 13.43 11.86 15.46
C ILE A 246 13.80 10.81 16.49
N ILE A 247 13.03 9.69 16.56
CA ILE A 247 13.20 8.70 17.63
C ILE A 247 14.32 7.71 17.31
N ARG A 248 14.31 7.12 16.09
CA ARG A 248 15.27 6.07 15.70
C ARG A 248 16.59 6.61 15.20
N ASP A 249 16.55 7.69 14.42
CA ASP A 249 17.73 8.35 13.87
C ASP A 249 17.44 9.82 13.69
N PHE A 250 18.16 10.68 14.43
CA PHE A 250 17.91 12.12 14.38
C PHE A 250 18.47 12.72 13.08
N HIS A 251 17.61 12.84 12.07
CA HIS A 251 18.00 13.31 10.74
C HIS A 251 17.65 14.79 10.52
N PRO A 252 18.58 15.62 9.99
CA PRO A 252 18.35 17.06 9.76
C PRO A 252 17.17 17.41 8.85
N LEU A 253 16.67 16.48 8.02
CA LEU A 253 15.52 16.72 7.15
C LEU A 253 14.27 17.18 7.91
N VAL A 254 14.16 16.85 9.21
CA VAL A 254 13.05 17.29 10.07
C VAL A 254 12.99 18.80 10.19
N PHE A 255 14.15 19.47 10.25
CA PHE A 255 14.21 20.95 10.29
C PHE A 255 13.69 21.58 8.99
N PHE A 256 14.01 20.97 7.84
CA PHE A 256 13.49 21.45 6.54
C PHE A 256 11.98 21.28 6.44
N TYR A 257 11.41 20.14 6.86
CA TYR A 257 9.95 19.99 6.93
C TYR A 257 9.32 20.94 7.96
N GLY A 258 9.93 21.11 9.14
CA GLY A 258 9.46 22.03 10.15
C GLY A 258 9.41 23.48 9.65
N LEU A 259 10.50 23.93 8.99
CA LEU A 259 10.57 25.26 8.37
C LEU A 259 9.53 25.40 7.26
N ALA A 260 9.41 24.41 6.38
CA ALA A 260 8.45 24.40 5.30
C ALA A 260 7.02 24.55 5.81
N PHE A 261 6.61 23.73 6.78
CA PHE A 261 5.26 23.79 7.37
C PHE A 261 5.00 25.13 8.06
N SER A 262 5.99 25.67 8.78
CA SER A 262 5.86 26.96 9.45
C SER A 262 5.66 28.10 8.44
N LEU A 263 6.50 28.17 7.40
CA LEU A 263 6.42 29.21 6.38
C LEU A 263 5.14 29.11 5.55
N LEU A 264 4.72 27.90 5.16
CA LEU A 264 3.46 27.69 4.44
C LEU A 264 2.25 27.99 5.33
N ALA A 265 2.30 27.70 6.62
CA ALA A 265 1.25 28.10 7.57
C ALA A 265 1.15 29.62 7.71
N ILE A 266 2.29 30.33 7.80
CA ILE A 266 2.33 31.80 7.84
C ILE A 266 1.82 32.41 6.52
N SER A 267 2.02 31.76 5.38
CA SER A 267 1.53 32.27 4.10
C SER A 267 -0.01 32.36 4.03
N VAL A 268 -0.73 31.50 4.75
CA VAL A 268 -2.20 31.49 4.74
C VAL A 268 -2.80 32.81 5.28
N PRO A 269 -2.51 33.28 6.51
CA PRO A 269 -3.03 34.56 6.99
C PRO A 269 -2.53 35.76 6.17
N LEU A 270 -1.32 35.69 5.62
CA LEU A 270 -0.82 36.76 4.74
C LEU A 270 -1.63 36.81 3.43
N PHE A 271 -1.99 35.67 2.87
CA PHE A 271 -2.86 35.56 1.69
C PHE A 271 -4.27 36.10 1.98
N VAL A 272 -4.88 35.66 3.09
CA VAL A 272 -6.20 36.15 3.51
C VAL A 272 -6.22 37.65 3.69
N ARG A 273 -5.18 38.19 4.35
CA ARG A 273 -5.01 39.64 4.54
C ARG A 273 -4.86 40.40 3.22
N LEU A 274 -4.10 39.83 2.27
CA LEU A 274 -3.92 40.43 0.94
C LEU A 274 -5.25 40.53 0.22
N VAL A 275 -6.02 39.42 0.17
CA VAL A 275 -7.36 39.38 -0.49
C VAL A 275 -8.31 40.37 0.19
N TYR A 276 -8.34 40.43 1.52
CA TYR A 276 -9.19 41.33 2.27
C TYR A 276 -8.93 42.81 1.89
N PHE A 277 -7.67 43.26 1.95
CA PHE A 277 -7.32 44.65 1.60
C PHE A 277 -7.61 44.96 0.13
N TRP A 278 -7.32 44.03 -0.77
CA TRP A 278 -7.61 44.19 -2.19
C TRP A 278 -9.11 44.39 -2.45
N VAL A 279 -9.97 43.55 -1.84
CA VAL A 279 -11.42 43.62 -2.02
C VAL A 279 -12.03 44.87 -1.35
N VAL A 280 -11.57 45.26 -0.14
CA VAL A 280 -12.17 46.34 0.66
C VAL A 280 -11.66 47.72 0.25
N THR A 281 -10.35 47.85 -0.04
CA THR A 281 -9.73 49.15 -0.28
C THR A 281 -9.29 49.36 -1.74
N GLY A 282 -9.37 48.34 -2.60
CA GLY A 282 -8.82 48.39 -3.96
C GLY A 282 -7.31 48.41 -4.03
N ASN A 283 -6.60 48.47 -2.88
CA ASN A 283 -5.16 48.58 -2.82
C ASN A 283 -4.51 47.28 -2.35
N ILE A 284 -3.39 46.94 -3.00
CA ILE A 284 -2.59 45.77 -2.62
C ILE A 284 -1.51 46.20 -1.65
N PRO A 285 -1.46 45.69 -0.41
CA PRO A 285 -0.45 46.08 0.59
C PRO A 285 0.92 45.50 0.22
N LYS A 286 1.83 46.33 -0.29
CA LYS A 286 3.13 45.92 -0.87
C LYS A 286 3.99 45.06 0.05
N ILE A 287 4.15 45.44 1.33
CA ILE A 287 4.97 44.72 2.31
C ILE A 287 4.35 43.33 2.59
N ASN A 288 3.01 43.27 2.75
CA ASN A 288 2.34 41.99 2.96
C ASN A 288 2.48 41.02 1.75
N THR A 289 2.42 41.58 0.53
CA THR A 289 2.63 40.81 -0.70
C THR A 289 4.05 40.29 -0.76
N LEU A 290 5.05 41.10 -0.44
CA LEU A 290 6.45 40.68 -0.42
C LEU A 290 6.69 39.56 0.63
N ALA A 291 6.13 39.72 1.84
CA ALA A 291 6.22 38.70 2.89
C ALA A 291 5.52 37.40 2.48
N LEU A 292 4.35 37.47 1.81
CA LEU A 292 3.64 36.30 1.27
C LEU A 292 4.49 35.58 0.22
N MET A 293 5.03 36.33 -0.74
CA MET A 293 5.88 35.74 -1.79
C MET A 293 7.11 35.07 -1.19
N LEU A 294 7.79 35.71 -0.27
CA LEU A 294 8.97 35.16 0.40
C LEU A 294 8.61 33.87 1.17
N SER A 295 7.55 33.92 1.98
CA SER A 295 7.13 32.74 2.78
C SER A 295 6.71 31.56 1.89
N MET A 296 6.03 31.81 0.77
CA MET A 296 5.68 30.75 -0.19
C MET A 296 6.92 30.18 -0.88
N ILE A 297 7.79 31.02 -1.44
CA ILE A 297 8.98 30.56 -2.16
C ILE A 297 9.89 29.75 -1.23
N MET A 298 10.22 30.30 -0.07
CA MET A 298 11.08 29.61 0.91
C MET A 298 10.42 28.36 1.48
N GLY A 299 9.10 28.39 1.70
CA GLY A 299 8.33 27.22 2.18
C GLY A 299 8.35 26.07 1.18
N PHE A 300 8.06 26.34 -0.11
CA PHE A 300 8.16 25.32 -1.15
C PHE A 300 9.59 24.84 -1.37
N GLN A 301 10.57 25.73 -1.40
CA GLN A 301 11.98 25.39 -1.54
C GLN A 301 12.44 24.44 -0.40
N SER A 302 12.10 24.78 0.84
CA SER A 302 12.40 23.91 1.99
C SER A 302 11.71 22.55 1.90
N SER A 303 10.45 22.50 1.40
CA SER A 303 9.74 21.25 1.16
C SER A 303 10.46 20.37 0.14
N PHE A 304 10.92 20.97 -0.98
CA PHE A 304 11.63 20.21 -2.03
C PHE A 304 12.98 19.69 -1.53
N PHE A 305 13.72 20.47 -0.75
CA PHE A 305 14.97 20.00 -0.13
C PHE A 305 14.69 18.86 0.85
N ALA A 306 13.67 18.98 1.70
CA ALA A 306 13.29 17.90 2.61
C ALA A 306 12.92 16.62 1.86
N MET A 307 12.14 16.73 0.76
CA MET A 307 11.81 15.59 -0.09
C MET A 307 13.04 14.97 -0.75
N TRP A 308 13.98 15.79 -1.23
CA TRP A 308 15.22 15.30 -1.82
C TRP A 308 16.07 14.55 -0.81
N PHE A 309 16.29 15.09 0.38
CA PHE A 309 16.99 14.38 1.47
C PHE A 309 16.29 13.09 1.85
N ASP A 310 14.95 13.09 1.89
CA ASP A 310 14.17 11.88 2.15
C ASP A 310 14.39 10.81 1.05
N MET A 311 14.42 11.21 -0.22
CA MET A 311 14.71 10.34 -1.35
C MET A 311 16.11 9.74 -1.26
N GLU A 312 17.12 10.55 -0.98
CA GLU A 312 18.52 10.10 -0.91
C GLU A 312 18.74 9.18 0.28
N TYR A 313 18.18 9.52 1.45
CA TYR A 313 18.25 8.69 2.65
C TYR A 313 17.65 7.29 2.45
N ASN A 314 16.54 7.20 1.73
CA ASN A 314 15.84 5.93 1.48
C ASN A 314 16.29 5.19 0.22
N LYS A 315 17.30 5.68 -0.49
CA LYS A 315 17.79 5.10 -1.75
C LYS A 315 18.26 3.65 -1.61
N GLY A 316 18.83 3.31 -0.47
CA GLY A 316 19.29 1.94 -0.15
C GLY A 316 18.16 0.94 0.13
N LEU A 317 16.92 1.40 0.25
CA LEU A 317 15.73 0.55 0.50
C LEU A 317 15.02 0.10 -0.79
N LYS A 318 15.71 0.16 -1.93
CA LYS A 318 15.21 -0.25 -3.24
C LYS A 318 15.58 -1.68 -3.59
#